data_65fb268d38971c2b9f6ba44f74efbacb
#
_entry.id   65fb268d38971c2b9f6ba44f74efbacb
#
_cell.length_a   1.000
_cell.length_b   1.000
_cell.length_c   1.000
_cell.angle_alpha   90.00
_cell.angle_beta   90.00
_cell.angle_gamma   90.00
#
_symmetry.space_group_name_H-M   'P 1'
#
loop_
_entity.id
_entity.type
_entity.pdbx_description
1 polymer ?
#
loop_
_entity_poly.entity_id
_entity_poly.type
_entity_poly.pdbx_seq_one_letter_code
_entity_poly.pdbx_strand_id
1 'polypeptide(L)'
;MRPVVLVHGLFGHLNDPRILNAIADRNIFAPDLLGYGVYRNSRIDGLTLMEQADHVAGFIRDINLEPVNLVGHSVGGAVSVLLAAHYPELVATLTSIEGNFTLKDAFWSAQVAEQDLAEVEATIAGYKADPDGWISSAGVELNDWTKTLARSWLDNQPATTIKAQARAVVEATGKPEYLEHVRQLMASHMPYHLIAGENSRQDWDIPIWAAESASSNQDIPGTGHLMMAESPEAFGEVILGNCV
;
A
#
# COMPACT_ATOMS: atom_id res chain seq x y z
N MET A 1 -17.73 -15.82 -2.57
CA MET A 1 -17.24 -14.45 -2.26
C MET A 1 -15.88 -14.31 -2.92
N ARG A 2 -15.63 -13.19 -3.57
CA ARG A 2 -14.35 -12.93 -4.25
C ARG A 2 -13.21 -12.77 -3.25
N PRO A 3 -11.99 -13.22 -3.58
CA PRO A 3 -10.84 -13.06 -2.71
C PRO A 3 -10.44 -11.59 -2.56
N VAL A 4 -9.68 -11.31 -1.51
CA VAL A 4 -9.06 -10.00 -1.27
C VAL A 4 -7.57 -10.13 -1.51
N VAL A 5 -6.98 -9.21 -2.27
CA VAL A 5 -5.54 -9.10 -2.46
C VAL A 5 -5.07 -7.77 -1.88
N LEU A 6 -4.21 -7.84 -0.87
CA LEU A 6 -3.64 -6.68 -0.18
C LEU A 6 -2.26 -6.37 -0.76
N VAL A 7 -2.04 -5.13 -1.19
CA VAL A 7 -0.76 -4.64 -1.71
C VAL A 7 -0.18 -3.65 -0.71
N HIS A 8 0.99 -3.98 -0.15
CA HIS A 8 1.63 -3.22 0.92
C HIS A 8 2.31 -1.94 0.42
N GLY A 9 2.64 -1.05 1.36
CA GLY A 9 3.32 0.22 1.12
C GLY A 9 4.84 0.09 0.97
N LEU A 10 5.55 1.19 1.28
CA LEU A 10 7.00 1.30 1.12
C LEU A 10 7.78 0.45 2.13
N PHE A 11 7.25 0.27 3.32
CA PHE A 11 7.82 -0.59 4.36
C PHE A 11 6.95 -1.80 4.64
N GLY A 12 7.60 -2.92 4.93
CA GLY A 12 6.98 -4.09 5.52
C GLY A 12 6.17 -4.92 4.54
N HIS A 13 5.14 -5.54 5.10
CA HIS A 13 4.22 -6.45 4.43
C HIS A 13 2.85 -6.39 5.11
N LEU A 14 1.81 -6.89 4.44
CA LEU A 14 0.46 -7.07 5.03
C LEU A 14 0.16 -8.53 5.34
N ASN A 15 1.12 -9.42 5.14
CA ASN A 15 1.00 -10.86 5.41
C ASN A 15 1.30 -11.17 6.89
N ASP A 16 0.55 -10.53 7.80
CA ASP A 16 0.58 -10.80 9.24
C ASP A 16 -0.74 -11.49 9.64
N PRO A 17 -0.70 -12.58 10.43
CA PRO A 17 -1.90 -13.33 10.78
C PRO A 17 -2.98 -12.48 11.45
N ARG A 18 -2.62 -11.48 12.25
CA ARG A 18 -3.62 -10.64 12.93
C ARG A 18 -4.29 -9.69 11.94
N ILE A 19 -3.52 -9.13 10.99
CA ILE A 19 -4.06 -8.29 9.91
C ILE A 19 -4.98 -9.12 8.99
N LEU A 20 -4.53 -10.30 8.56
CA LEU A 20 -5.32 -11.16 7.68
C LEU A 20 -6.60 -11.68 8.36
N ASN A 21 -6.51 -12.11 9.62
CA ASN A 21 -7.66 -12.63 10.36
C ASN A 21 -8.71 -11.55 10.69
N ALA A 22 -8.34 -10.29 10.68
CA ALA A 22 -9.28 -9.17 10.86
C ALA A 22 -10.24 -9.02 9.66
N ILE A 23 -9.86 -9.53 8.48
CA ILE A 23 -10.72 -9.56 7.28
C ILE A 23 -11.38 -10.95 7.22
N ALA A 24 -12.36 -11.19 8.08
CA ALA A 24 -12.97 -12.50 8.27
C ALA A 24 -13.70 -13.04 7.03
N ASP A 25 -13.89 -14.37 6.97
CA ASP A 25 -14.74 -15.11 6.01
C ASP A 25 -14.39 -14.97 4.52
N ARG A 26 -13.15 -14.59 4.18
CA ARG A 26 -12.66 -14.46 2.80
C ARG A 26 -11.33 -15.16 2.60
N ASN A 27 -11.05 -15.53 1.33
CA ASN A 27 -9.69 -15.87 0.91
C ASN A 27 -8.90 -14.58 0.77
N ILE A 28 -7.88 -14.40 1.64
CA ILE A 28 -7.08 -13.20 1.67
C ILE A 28 -5.64 -13.55 1.31
N PHE A 29 -5.08 -12.73 0.44
CA PHE A 29 -3.71 -12.85 -0.02
C PHE A 29 -3.01 -11.51 0.14
N ALA A 30 -1.77 -11.55 0.58
CA ALA A 30 -0.92 -10.37 0.73
C ALA A 30 0.48 -10.68 0.18
N PRO A 31 0.65 -10.67 -1.17
CA PRO A 31 1.94 -10.97 -1.77
C PRO A 31 2.97 -9.91 -1.43
N ASP A 32 4.23 -10.34 -1.27
CA ASP A 32 5.36 -9.43 -1.25
C ASP A 32 5.56 -8.81 -2.64
N LEU A 33 5.94 -7.54 -2.69
CA LEU A 33 6.36 -6.88 -3.91
C LEU A 33 7.80 -7.28 -4.31
N LEU A 34 8.21 -6.99 -5.54
CA LEU A 34 9.60 -7.19 -5.99
C LEU A 34 10.57 -6.41 -5.10
N GLY A 35 11.60 -7.07 -4.61
CA GLY A 35 12.56 -6.53 -3.67
C GLY A 35 12.19 -6.71 -2.19
N TYR A 36 11.01 -7.28 -1.88
CA TYR A 36 10.51 -7.51 -0.53
C TYR A 36 10.39 -8.99 -0.21
N GLY A 37 10.44 -9.36 1.05
CA GLY A 37 10.20 -10.69 1.59
C GLY A 37 10.83 -11.82 0.79
N VAL A 38 10.01 -12.70 0.23
CA VAL A 38 10.49 -13.83 -0.59
C VAL A 38 11.12 -13.38 -1.90
N TYR A 39 10.81 -12.17 -2.38
CA TYR A 39 11.37 -11.55 -3.59
C TYR A 39 12.49 -10.55 -3.31
N ARG A 40 13.04 -10.51 -2.08
CA ARG A 40 14.07 -9.53 -1.67
C ARG A 40 15.36 -9.53 -2.52
N ASN A 41 15.62 -10.63 -3.21
CA ASN A 41 16.77 -10.79 -4.10
C ASN A 41 16.42 -10.59 -5.58
N SER A 42 15.22 -10.13 -5.90
CA SER A 42 14.83 -9.80 -7.27
C SER A 42 15.67 -8.64 -7.80
N ARG A 43 15.87 -8.61 -9.11
CA ARG A 43 16.49 -7.47 -9.77
C ARG A 43 15.54 -6.27 -9.68
N ILE A 44 16.03 -5.18 -9.10
CA ILE A 44 15.30 -3.93 -8.89
C ILE A 44 15.99 -2.72 -9.52
N ASP A 45 17.02 -2.94 -10.34
CA ASP A 45 17.71 -1.88 -11.09
C ASP A 45 16.74 -1.27 -12.11
N GLY A 46 16.38 0.01 -11.93
CA GLY A 46 15.40 0.67 -12.76
C GLY A 46 13.95 0.25 -12.52
N LEU A 47 13.65 -0.30 -11.33
CA LEU A 47 12.30 -0.71 -10.93
C LEU A 47 11.30 0.41 -11.19
N THR A 48 10.19 0.05 -11.81
CA THR A 48 9.03 0.91 -12.07
C THR A 48 7.81 0.42 -11.29
N LEU A 49 6.83 1.31 -11.03
CA LEU A 49 5.56 0.86 -10.44
C LEU A 49 4.77 -0.05 -11.37
N MET A 50 4.98 0.04 -12.70
CA MET A 50 4.32 -0.87 -13.64
C MET A 50 4.86 -2.29 -13.50
N GLU A 51 6.17 -2.48 -13.29
CA GLU A 51 6.73 -3.81 -13.01
C GLU A 51 6.19 -4.41 -11.71
N GLN A 52 5.93 -3.58 -10.69
CA GLN A 52 5.23 -4.04 -9.48
C GLN A 52 3.78 -4.43 -9.77
N ALA A 53 3.07 -3.66 -10.58
CA ALA A 53 1.71 -3.97 -11.01
C ALA A 53 1.66 -5.29 -11.82
N ASP A 54 2.59 -5.48 -12.75
CA ASP A 54 2.73 -6.72 -13.52
C ASP A 54 2.99 -7.94 -12.62
N HIS A 55 3.86 -7.76 -11.61
CA HIS A 55 4.16 -8.80 -10.63
C HIS A 55 2.90 -9.22 -9.84
N VAL A 56 2.14 -8.26 -9.30
CA VAL A 56 0.89 -8.54 -8.57
C VAL A 56 -0.18 -9.12 -9.51
N ALA A 57 -0.28 -8.64 -10.75
CA ALA A 57 -1.18 -9.21 -11.74
C ALA A 57 -0.84 -10.67 -12.08
N GLY A 58 0.46 -11.00 -12.17
CA GLY A 58 0.94 -12.38 -12.30
C GLY A 58 0.50 -13.24 -11.12
N PHE A 59 0.69 -12.75 -9.89
CA PHE A 59 0.24 -13.44 -8.68
C PHE A 59 -1.27 -13.69 -8.68
N ILE A 60 -2.09 -12.70 -9.07
CA ILE A 60 -3.55 -12.85 -9.14
C ILE A 60 -3.94 -13.96 -10.14
N ARG A 61 -3.30 -14.02 -11.30
CA ARG A 61 -3.53 -15.11 -12.28
C ARG A 61 -3.10 -16.48 -11.73
N ASP A 62 -1.98 -16.54 -11.02
CA ASP A 62 -1.46 -17.79 -10.46
C ASP A 62 -2.39 -18.38 -9.38
N ILE A 63 -3.07 -17.57 -8.59
CA ILE A 63 -4.08 -18.05 -7.63
C ILE A 63 -5.40 -18.48 -8.33
N ASN A 64 -5.62 -18.09 -9.59
CA ASN A 64 -6.75 -18.47 -10.43
C ASN A 64 -8.14 -18.25 -9.77
N LEU A 65 -8.30 -17.11 -9.11
CA LEU A 65 -9.51 -16.71 -8.39
C LEU A 65 -10.01 -15.29 -8.77
N GLU A 66 -9.59 -14.80 -9.93
CA GLU A 66 -10.00 -13.50 -10.45
C GLU A 66 -11.49 -13.45 -10.87
N PRO A 67 -12.13 -12.29 -10.89
CA PRO A 67 -11.59 -11.02 -10.42
C PRO A 67 -11.59 -10.89 -8.88
N VAL A 68 -10.59 -10.16 -8.36
CA VAL A 68 -10.36 -9.98 -6.93
C VAL A 68 -10.84 -8.61 -6.42
N ASN A 69 -11.06 -8.49 -5.11
CA ASN A 69 -11.12 -7.19 -4.45
C ASN A 69 -9.69 -6.75 -4.16
N LEU A 70 -9.20 -5.75 -4.88
CA LEU A 70 -7.83 -5.26 -4.79
C LEU A 70 -7.75 -4.11 -3.78
N VAL A 71 -6.84 -4.23 -2.82
CA VAL A 71 -6.67 -3.25 -1.73
C VAL A 71 -5.21 -2.83 -1.69
N GLY A 72 -4.93 -1.56 -1.91
CA GLY A 72 -3.56 -1.04 -1.89
C GLY A 72 -3.36 0.02 -0.82
N HIS A 73 -2.33 -0.16 0.01
CA HIS A 73 -1.93 0.78 1.04
C HIS A 73 -0.74 1.63 0.59
N SER A 74 -0.82 2.95 0.76
CA SER A 74 0.29 3.87 0.48
C SER A 74 0.84 3.66 -0.95
N VAL A 75 2.14 3.40 -1.14
CA VAL A 75 2.72 3.05 -2.45
C VAL A 75 1.98 1.89 -3.11
N GLY A 76 1.51 0.90 -2.35
CA GLY A 76 0.68 -0.20 -2.86
C GLY A 76 -0.63 0.27 -3.47
N GLY A 77 -1.17 1.41 -3.04
CA GLY A 77 -2.31 2.06 -3.67
C GLY A 77 -2.00 2.52 -5.10
N ALA A 78 -0.82 3.13 -5.30
CA ALA A 78 -0.40 3.52 -6.64
C ALA A 78 -0.10 2.31 -7.56
N VAL A 79 0.49 1.25 -7.02
CA VAL A 79 0.64 -0.04 -7.74
C VAL A 79 -0.72 -0.59 -8.15
N SER A 80 -1.70 -0.57 -7.24
CA SER A 80 -3.05 -1.08 -7.47
C SER A 80 -3.82 -0.28 -8.53
N VAL A 81 -3.62 1.04 -8.59
CA VAL A 81 -4.17 1.90 -9.66
C VAL A 81 -3.64 1.46 -11.02
N LEU A 82 -2.32 1.29 -11.16
CA LEU A 82 -1.71 0.86 -12.42
C LEU A 82 -2.18 -0.56 -12.80
N LEU A 83 -2.26 -1.47 -11.85
CA LEU A 83 -2.78 -2.82 -12.08
C LEU A 83 -4.21 -2.77 -12.61
N ALA A 84 -5.10 -2.07 -11.91
CA ALA A 84 -6.50 -1.97 -12.29
C ALA A 84 -6.71 -1.28 -13.66
N ALA A 85 -5.86 -0.28 -13.99
CA ALA A 85 -5.93 0.41 -15.27
C ALA A 85 -5.48 -0.47 -16.46
N HIS A 86 -4.47 -1.32 -16.26
CA HIS A 86 -3.89 -2.16 -17.33
C HIS A 86 -4.51 -3.56 -17.41
N TYR A 87 -5.07 -4.06 -16.31
CA TYR A 87 -5.66 -5.41 -16.18
C TYR A 87 -7.04 -5.34 -15.51
N PRO A 88 -7.99 -4.56 -16.06
CA PRO A 88 -9.30 -4.36 -15.42
C PRO A 88 -10.09 -5.67 -15.24
N GLU A 89 -9.82 -6.68 -16.06
CA GLU A 89 -10.45 -8.01 -15.97
C GLU A 89 -10.07 -8.75 -14.67
N LEU A 90 -8.95 -8.40 -14.05
CA LEU A 90 -8.49 -9.03 -12.81
C LEU A 90 -9.11 -8.42 -11.55
N VAL A 91 -9.74 -7.23 -11.65
CA VAL A 91 -10.16 -6.43 -10.50
C VAL A 91 -11.67 -6.25 -10.47
N ALA A 92 -12.29 -6.68 -9.38
CA ALA A 92 -13.71 -6.48 -9.13
C ALA A 92 -14.01 -5.15 -8.44
N THR A 93 -13.19 -4.80 -7.44
CA THR A 93 -13.21 -3.52 -6.72
C THR A 93 -11.79 -3.06 -6.47
N LEU A 94 -11.58 -1.75 -6.43
CA LEU A 94 -10.33 -1.15 -6.00
C LEU A 94 -10.56 -0.35 -4.72
N THR A 95 -9.78 -0.64 -3.67
CA THR A 95 -9.73 0.15 -2.44
C THR A 95 -8.33 0.75 -2.27
N SER A 96 -8.25 2.07 -2.23
CA SER A 96 -7.03 2.81 -1.96
C SER A 96 -7.03 3.26 -0.51
N ILE A 97 -6.05 2.79 0.26
CA ILE A 97 -5.83 3.15 1.66
C ILE A 97 -4.66 4.12 1.71
N GLU A 98 -4.96 5.41 1.80
CA GLU A 98 -3.97 6.48 1.70
C GLU A 98 -2.93 6.24 0.61
N GLY A 99 -3.40 5.74 -0.54
CA GLY A 99 -2.57 5.49 -1.71
C GLY A 99 -2.11 6.79 -2.35
N ASN A 100 -0.87 6.81 -2.85
CA ASN A 100 -0.31 8.01 -3.43
C ASN A 100 -1.08 8.46 -4.70
N PHE A 101 -1.59 9.69 -4.69
CA PHE A 101 -2.20 10.37 -5.82
C PHE A 101 -1.26 11.40 -6.44
N THR A 102 -0.55 12.15 -5.62
CA THR A 102 0.29 13.26 -6.05
C THR A 102 1.68 13.19 -5.41
N LEU A 103 2.57 14.09 -5.79
CA LEU A 103 3.88 14.20 -5.15
C LEU A 103 3.81 14.74 -3.71
N LYS A 104 2.70 15.37 -3.32
CA LYS A 104 2.56 15.90 -1.96
C LYS A 104 2.35 14.79 -0.94
N ASP A 105 1.57 13.77 -1.29
CA ASP A 105 1.39 12.59 -0.43
C ASP A 105 2.52 11.57 -0.56
N ALA A 106 3.40 11.76 -1.54
CA ALA A 106 4.64 11.00 -1.69
C ALA A 106 5.85 11.67 -1.04
N PHE A 107 5.66 12.64 -0.14
CA PHE A 107 6.75 13.49 0.39
C PHE A 107 7.90 12.70 0.99
N TRP A 108 7.61 11.63 1.76
CA TRP A 108 8.64 10.79 2.34
C TRP A 108 9.40 9.97 1.29
N SER A 109 8.69 9.43 0.30
CA SER A 109 9.31 8.77 -0.84
C SER A 109 10.18 9.71 -1.67
N ALA A 110 9.76 10.98 -1.83
CA ALA A 110 10.54 12.00 -2.51
C ALA A 110 11.87 12.27 -1.78
N GLN A 111 11.84 12.42 -0.44
CA GLN A 111 13.07 12.57 0.35
C GLN A 111 14.02 11.39 0.18
N VAL A 112 13.52 10.16 0.26
CA VAL A 112 14.33 8.94 0.08
C VAL A 112 14.88 8.84 -1.35
N ALA A 113 14.11 9.22 -2.35
CA ALA A 113 14.53 9.18 -3.75
C ALA A 113 15.71 10.10 -4.04
N GLU A 114 15.79 11.25 -3.35
CA GLU A 114 16.87 12.24 -3.48
C GLU A 114 18.15 11.87 -2.70
N GLN A 115 18.03 11.12 -1.59
CA GLN A 115 19.17 10.67 -0.78
C GLN A 115 20.12 9.75 -1.58
N ASP A 116 21.39 9.71 -1.23
CA ASP A 116 22.24 8.65 -1.71
C ASP A 116 21.96 7.32 -0.96
N LEU A 117 22.53 6.21 -1.45
CA LEU A 117 22.23 4.91 -0.85
C LEU A 117 22.77 4.80 0.60
N ALA A 118 23.92 5.40 0.89
CA ALA A 118 24.53 5.33 2.22
C ALA A 118 23.68 6.10 3.25
N GLU A 119 23.05 7.21 2.86
CA GLU A 119 22.10 7.96 3.69
C GLU A 119 20.85 7.13 3.98
N VAL A 120 20.28 6.46 2.96
CA VAL A 120 19.13 5.56 3.14
C VAL A 120 19.50 4.38 4.04
N GLU A 121 20.67 3.77 3.85
CA GLU A 121 21.18 2.68 4.71
C GLU A 121 21.32 3.11 6.16
N ALA A 122 21.87 4.32 6.41
CA ALA A 122 22.01 4.88 7.75
C ALA A 122 20.63 5.12 8.40
N THR A 123 19.66 5.65 7.66
CA THR A 123 18.29 5.87 8.14
C THR A 123 17.62 4.54 8.54
N ILE A 124 17.69 3.54 7.67
CA ILE A 124 17.11 2.21 7.93
C ILE A 124 17.81 1.52 9.10
N ALA A 125 19.15 1.65 9.22
CA ALA A 125 19.89 1.14 10.36
C ALA A 125 19.45 1.81 11.68
N GLY A 126 19.16 3.12 11.66
CA GLY A 126 18.59 3.84 12.79
C GLY A 126 17.22 3.28 13.22
N TYR A 127 16.31 3.05 12.27
CA TYR A 127 15.01 2.43 12.54
C TYR A 127 15.15 1.01 13.10
N LYS A 128 16.07 0.21 12.56
CA LYS A 128 16.34 -1.16 13.06
C LYS A 128 16.99 -1.18 14.44
N ALA A 129 17.72 -0.12 14.81
CA ALA A 129 18.30 0.01 16.15
C ALA A 129 17.21 0.31 17.21
N ASP A 130 16.14 1.01 16.83
CA ASP A 130 15.01 1.32 17.69
C ASP A 130 13.66 1.08 16.95
N PRO A 131 13.29 -0.18 16.68
CA PRO A 131 12.04 -0.48 15.98
C PRO A 131 10.79 -0.11 16.78
N ASP A 132 10.87 -0.13 18.12
CA ASP A 132 9.78 0.27 19.00
C ASP A 132 9.51 1.79 18.87
N GLY A 133 10.57 2.61 18.90
CA GLY A 133 10.48 4.06 18.66
C GLY A 133 10.00 4.38 17.24
N TRP A 134 10.47 3.65 16.24
CA TRP A 134 10.06 3.83 14.85
C TRP A 134 8.54 3.65 14.67
N ILE A 135 7.98 2.52 15.11
CA ILE A 135 6.55 2.25 14.92
C ILE A 135 5.66 3.14 15.80
N SER A 136 6.14 3.48 17.00
CA SER A 136 5.44 4.40 17.90
C SER A 136 5.41 5.82 17.35
N SER A 137 6.45 6.27 16.65
CA SER A 137 6.46 7.60 15.99
C SER A 137 5.43 7.72 14.87
N ALA A 138 4.96 6.60 14.33
CA ALA A 138 3.88 6.55 13.35
C ALA A 138 2.46 6.45 13.99
N GLY A 139 2.35 6.60 15.32
CA GLY A 139 1.06 6.60 16.02
C GLY A 139 0.62 5.24 16.58
N VAL A 140 1.37 4.16 16.30
CA VAL A 140 0.99 2.82 16.73
C VAL A 140 1.30 2.60 18.21
N GLU A 141 0.32 2.14 18.98
CA GLU A 141 0.48 1.79 20.38
C GLU A 141 1.38 0.56 20.56
N LEU A 142 2.34 0.66 21.49
CA LEU A 142 3.30 -0.43 21.74
C LEU A 142 2.68 -1.55 22.58
N ASN A 143 2.70 -2.75 22.01
CA ASN A 143 2.41 -4.01 22.67
C ASN A 143 3.29 -5.12 22.07
N ASP A 144 3.23 -6.35 22.57
CA ASP A 144 4.11 -7.45 22.14
C ASP A 144 3.94 -7.76 20.63
N TRP A 145 2.72 -7.64 20.11
CA TRP A 145 2.46 -7.85 18.69
C TRP A 145 3.04 -6.70 17.83
N THR A 146 2.75 -5.43 18.15
CA THR A 146 3.22 -4.29 17.37
C THR A 146 4.74 -4.15 17.38
N LYS A 147 5.40 -4.51 18.49
CA LYS A 147 6.87 -4.60 18.57
C LYS A 147 7.44 -5.69 17.67
N THR A 148 6.76 -6.86 17.59
CA THR A 148 7.16 -7.93 16.68
C THR A 148 6.93 -7.53 15.23
N LEU A 149 5.79 -6.89 14.94
CA LEU A 149 5.42 -6.39 13.63
C LEU A 149 6.44 -5.35 13.12
N ALA A 150 6.85 -4.40 13.98
CA ALA A 150 7.85 -3.39 13.63
C ALA A 150 9.17 -4.02 13.15
N ARG A 151 9.69 -5.01 13.88
CA ARG A 151 10.90 -5.74 13.50
C ARG A 151 10.72 -6.48 12.19
N SER A 152 9.61 -7.20 12.03
CA SER A 152 9.26 -7.90 10.81
C SER A 152 9.19 -6.97 9.60
N TRP A 153 8.52 -5.81 9.75
CA TRP A 153 8.39 -4.83 8.68
C TRP A 153 9.73 -4.21 8.27
N LEU A 154 10.58 -3.89 9.24
CA LEU A 154 11.92 -3.33 8.95
C LEU A 154 12.88 -4.36 8.34
N ASP A 155 12.68 -5.66 8.62
CA ASP A 155 13.51 -6.73 8.09
C ASP A 155 13.04 -7.28 6.73
N ASN A 156 11.84 -6.90 6.29
CA ASN A 156 11.24 -7.43 5.06
C ASN A 156 12.00 -7.02 3.77
N GLN A 157 12.71 -5.91 3.79
CA GLN A 157 13.39 -5.35 2.63
C GLN A 157 14.75 -4.71 2.96
N PRO A 158 15.72 -4.72 2.03
CA PRO A 158 16.96 -3.95 2.14
C PRO A 158 16.74 -2.47 1.79
N ALA A 159 17.67 -1.60 2.19
CA ALA A 159 17.66 -0.17 1.89
C ALA A 159 17.65 0.13 0.38
N THR A 160 18.30 -0.71 -0.42
CA THR A 160 18.29 -0.64 -1.89
C THR A 160 16.88 -0.73 -2.46
N THR A 161 16.03 -1.61 -1.89
CA THR A 161 14.63 -1.75 -2.28
C THR A 161 13.82 -0.50 -1.91
N ILE A 162 13.99 0.02 -0.68
CA ILE A 162 13.32 1.25 -0.23
C ILE A 162 13.63 2.40 -1.20
N LYS A 163 14.91 2.58 -1.55
CA LYS A 163 15.32 3.63 -2.49
C LYS A 163 14.73 3.43 -3.89
N ALA A 164 14.78 2.21 -4.42
CA ALA A 164 14.25 1.89 -5.75
C ALA A 164 12.73 2.11 -5.82
N GLN A 165 12.01 1.62 -4.80
CA GLN A 165 10.55 1.77 -4.70
C GLN A 165 10.12 3.23 -4.51
N ALA A 166 10.85 4.00 -3.70
CA ALA A 166 10.62 5.43 -3.49
C ALA A 166 10.77 6.21 -4.81
N ARG A 167 11.82 5.91 -5.60
CA ARG A 167 11.99 6.51 -6.94
C ARG A 167 10.86 6.11 -7.88
N ALA A 168 10.47 4.85 -7.90
CA ALA A 168 9.42 4.34 -8.76
C ALA A 168 8.07 5.04 -8.51
N VAL A 169 7.68 5.27 -7.23
CA VAL A 169 6.42 5.96 -6.92
C VAL A 169 6.49 7.44 -7.30
N VAL A 170 7.59 8.12 -7.01
CA VAL A 170 7.78 9.54 -7.39
C VAL A 170 7.72 9.71 -8.91
N GLU A 171 8.42 8.85 -9.65
CA GLU A 171 8.41 8.89 -11.12
C GLU A 171 7.03 8.62 -11.72
N ALA A 172 6.25 7.72 -11.14
CA ALA A 172 4.92 7.39 -11.63
C ALA A 172 3.89 8.47 -11.29
N THR A 173 3.78 8.84 -9.99
CA THR A 173 2.75 9.78 -9.51
C THR A 173 3.04 11.23 -9.90
N GLY A 174 4.29 11.55 -10.28
CA GLY A 174 4.67 12.84 -10.84
C GLY A 174 4.24 13.04 -12.31
N LYS A 175 3.76 12.00 -12.99
CA LYS A 175 3.33 12.08 -14.39
C LYS A 175 1.82 12.35 -14.50
N PRO A 176 1.37 13.22 -15.40
CA PRO A 176 -0.07 13.49 -15.60
C PRO A 176 -0.88 12.24 -15.96
N GLU A 177 -0.27 11.29 -16.66
CA GLU A 177 -0.89 10.04 -17.11
C GLU A 177 -1.38 9.19 -15.93
N TYR A 178 -0.70 9.27 -14.78
CA TYR A 178 -1.11 8.53 -13.59
C TYR A 178 -2.51 9.00 -13.09
N LEU A 179 -2.72 10.30 -12.95
CA LEU A 179 -4.03 10.83 -12.56
C LEU A 179 -5.10 10.61 -13.64
N GLU A 180 -4.71 10.50 -14.91
CA GLU A 180 -5.63 10.13 -15.98
C GLU A 180 -6.11 8.67 -15.81
N HIS A 181 -5.24 7.73 -15.43
CA HIS A 181 -5.66 6.37 -15.06
C HIS A 181 -6.66 6.38 -13.91
N VAL A 182 -6.42 7.19 -12.87
CA VAL A 182 -7.36 7.34 -11.75
C VAL A 182 -8.73 7.85 -12.24
N ARG A 183 -8.75 8.86 -13.12
CA ARG A 183 -10.00 9.39 -13.71
C ARG A 183 -10.79 8.33 -14.47
N GLN A 184 -10.10 7.57 -15.31
CA GLN A 184 -10.70 6.50 -16.11
C GLN A 184 -11.27 5.39 -15.22
N LEU A 185 -10.54 4.98 -14.17
CA LEU A 185 -11.01 3.99 -13.20
C LEU A 185 -12.26 4.49 -12.47
N MET A 186 -12.27 5.72 -11.97
CA MET A 186 -13.43 6.29 -11.26
C MET A 186 -14.63 6.54 -12.18
N ALA A 187 -14.40 6.77 -13.48
CA ALA A 187 -15.46 6.88 -14.47
C ALA A 187 -15.97 5.51 -14.97
N SER A 188 -15.30 4.42 -14.64
CA SER A 188 -15.70 3.06 -15.00
C SER A 188 -16.82 2.54 -14.10
N HIS A 189 -17.29 1.31 -14.40
CA HIS A 189 -18.27 0.61 -13.54
C HIS A 189 -17.62 -0.11 -12.35
N MET A 190 -16.28 -0.11 -12.25
CA MET A 190 -15.57 -0.75 -11.14
C MET A 190 -15.67 0.15 -9.90
N PRO A 191 -16.18 -0.37 -8.78
CA PRO A 191 -16.21 0.42 -7.53
C PRO A 191 -14.79 0.78 -7.09
N TYR A 192 -14.58 2.07 -6.81
CA TYR A 192 -13.32 2.59 -6.31
C TYR A 192 -13.56 3.28 -4.96
N HIS A 193 -12.95 2.74 -3.92
CA HIS A 193 -13.13 3.15 -2.53
C HIS A 193 -11.88 3.85 -1.99
N LEU A 194 -12.07 4.88 -1.18
CA LEU A 194 -11.01 5.65 -0.52
C LEU A 194 -11.13 5.45 0.99
N ILE A 195 -10.02 5.10 1.65
CA ILE A 195 -9.94 4.94 3.10
C ILE A 195 -8.74 5.73 3.63
N ALA A 196 -8.94 6.46 4.72
CA ALA A 196 -7.88 7.08 5.49
C ALA A 196 -7.97 6.74 6.97
N GLY A 197 -6.90 6.96 7.71
CA GLY A 197 -6.98 7.15 9.15
C GLY A 197 -7.49 8.56 9.47
N GLU A 198 -8.34 8.69 10.48
CA GLU A 198 -8.89 10.00 10.89
C GLU A 198 -7.76 11.00 11.20
N ASN A 199 -6.68 10.54 11.85
CA ASN A 199 -5.57 11.36 12.29
C ASN A 199 -4.60 11.76 11.15
N SER A 200 -4.57 11.01 10.04
CA SER A 200 -3.70 11.24 8.88
C SER A 200 -4.45 11.79 7.65
N ARG A 201 -5.77 11.84 7.70
CA ARG A 201 -6.62 12.28 6.58
C ARG A 201 -6.18 13.60 5.96
N GLN A 202 -5.81 14.57 6.78
CA GLN A 202 -5.42 15.93 6.32
C GLN A 202 -4.11 15.94 5.52
N ASP A 203 -3.26 14.94 5.71
CA ASP A 203 -1.96 14.82 5.05
C ASP A 203 -2.06 14.06 3.71
N TRP A 204 -3.21 13.47 3.41
CA TRP A 204 -3.47 12.76 2.16
C TRP A 204 -4.00 13.71 1.08
N ASP A 205 -3.18 14.01 0.08
CA ASP A 205 -3.50 14.97 -1.00
C ASP A 205 -4.39 14.34 -2.08
N ILE A 206 -5.65 14.08 -1.75
CA ILE A 206 -6.62 13.58 -2.71
C ILE A 206 -7.14 14.72 -3.56
N PRO A 207 -7.09 14.65 -4.90
CA PRO A 207 -7.78 15.61 -5.76
C PRO A 207 -9.28 15.65 -5.44
N ILE A 208 -9.86 16.85 -5.33
CA ILE A 208 -11.29 17.04 -4.96
C ILE A 208 -12.20 16.19 -5.85
N TRP A 209 -11.96 16.19 -7.18
CA TRP A 209 -12.75 15.38 -8.12
C TRP A 209 -12.64 13.87 -7.84
N ALA A 210 -11.51 13.39 -7.32
CA ALA A 210 -11.34 11.97 -6.96
C ALA A 210 -12.15 11.63 -5.70
N ALA A 211 -12.09 12.50 -4.68
CA ALA A 211 -12.89 12.35 -3.47
C ALA A 211 -14.40 12.35 -3.74
N GLU A 212 -14.87 13.19 -4.69
CA GLU A 212 -16.28 13.31 -5.09
C GLU A 212 -16.77 12.16 -5.98
N SER A 213 -15.86 11.55 -6.77
CA SER A 213 -16.19 10.47 -7.71
C SER A 213 -16.05 9.07 -7.13
N ALA A 214 -15.42 8.93 -5.97
CA ALA A 214 -15.23 7.64 -5.33
C ALA A 214 -16.57 6.99 -4.92
N SER A 215 -16.65 5.66 -5.01
CA SER A 215 -17.82 4.88 -4.58
C SER A 215 -18.06 4.99 -3.08
N SER A 216 -17.01 5.14 -2.30
CA SER A 216 -17.04 5.55 -0.88
C SER A 216 -15.74 6.27 -0.53
N ASN A 217 -15.81 7.16 0.47
CA ASN A 217 -14.68 7.89 1.02
C ASN A 217 -14.86 7.93 2.54
N GLN A 218 -14.06 7.13 3.27
CA GLN A 218 -14.30 6.81 4.68
C GLN A 218 -13.02 7.01 5.49
N ASP A 219 -13.20 7.37 6.76
CA ASP A 219 -12.13 7.42 7.75
C ASP A 219 -12.28 6.30 8.76
N ILE A 220 -11.17 5.71 9.20
CA ILE A 220 -11.13 4.80 10.33
C ILE A 220 -10.85 5.63 11.60
N PRO A 221 -11.83 5.72 12.52
CA PRO A 221 -11.72 6.59 13.68
C PRO A 221 -10.51 6.27 14.56
N GLY A 222 -9.83 7.32 15.04
CA GLY A 222 -8.72 7.22 15.98
C GLY A 222 -7.42 6.65 15.42
N THR A 223 -7.35 6.35 14.11
CA THR A 223 -6.15 5.78 13.46
C THR A 223 -5.42 6.79 12.59
N GLY A 224 -4.14 6.54 12.34
CA GLY A 224 -3.30 7.23 11.37
C GLY A 224 -2.99 6.37 10.16
N HIS A 225 -1.85 6.65 9.53
CA HIS A 225 -1.42 5.98 8.29
C HIS A 225 -1.24 4.47 8.40
N LEU A 226 -0.90 3.97 9.59
CA LEU A 226 -0.69 2.54 9.84
C LEU A 226 -1.91 1.86 10.49
N MET A 227 -3.10 2.23 10.05
CA MET A 227 -4.39 1.78 10.60
C MET A 227 -4.52 0.27 10.73
N MET A 228 -3.89 -0.52 9.85
CA MET A 228 -3.86 -1.99 9.94
C MET A 228 -3.07 -2.50 11.15
N ALA A 229 -2.16 -1.69 11.68
CA ALA A 229 -1.41 -1.98 12.91
C ALA A 229 -2.03 -1.33 14.15
N GLU A 230 -2.73 -0.21 13.98
CA GLU A 230 -3.37 0.55 15.06
C GLU A 230 -4.72 -0.07 15.46
N SER A 231 -5.54 -0.44 14.48
CA SER A 231 -6.87 -1.04 14.71
C SER A 231 -7.19 -2.09 13.62
N PRO A 232 -6.58 -3.29 13.70
CA PRO A 232 -6.78 -4.34 12.70
C PRO A 232 -8.25 -4.69 12.48
N GLU A 233 -9.04 -4.73 13.55
CA GLU A 233 -10.45 -5.09 13.52
C GLU A 233 -11.26 -4.04 12.73
N ALA A 234 -11.10 -2.74 13.01
CA ALA A 234 -11.78 -1.67 12.27
C ALA A 234 -11.31 -1.61 10.82
N PHE A 235 -9.99 -1.84 10.58
CA PHE A 235 -9.45 -1.98 9.23
C PHE A 235 -10.15 -3.11 8.47
N GLY A 236 -10.28 -4.28 9.07
CA GLY A 236 -10.93 -5.45 8.47
C GLY A 236 -12.42 -5.19 8.15
N GLU A 237 -13.16 -4.57 9.05
CA GLU A 237 -14.57 -4.22 8.86
C GLU A 237 -14.78 -3.29 7.65
N VAL A 238 -13.96 -2.25 7.52
CA VAL A 238 -14.06 -1.30 6.40
C VAL A 238 -13.70 -1.98 5.07
N ILE A 239 -12.65 -2.82 5.04
CA ILE A 239 -12.32 -3.60 3.83
C ILE A 239 -13.47 -4.51 3.42
N LEU A 240 -14.07 -5.25 4.37
CA LEU A 240 -15.20 -6.14 4.09
C LEU A 240 -16.42 -5.39 3.56
N GLY A 241 -16.69 -4.19 4.08
CA GLY A 241 -17.77 -3.32 3.62
C GLY A 241 -17.61 -2.86 2.17
N ASN A 242 -16.40 -2.80 1.66
CA ASN A 242 -16.07 -2.38 0.29
C ASN A 242 -15.95 -3.55 -0.70
N CYS A 243 -16.01 -4.79 -0.23
CA CYS A 243 -15.89 -5.99 -1.08
C CYS A 243 -17.23 -6.39 -1.73
N VAL A 244 -17.17 -6.89 -2.96
CA VAL A 244 -18.31 -7.47 -3.70
C VAL A 244 -18.21 -8.98 -3.85
#